data_71f9631249964c437cd91fa4ccfa5a43
#
_entry.id   71f9631249964c437cd91fa4ccfa5a43
#
_cell.length_a   1.000
_cell.length_b   1.000
_cell.length_c   1.000
_cell.angle_alpha   90.00
_cell.angle_beta   90.00
_cell.angle_gamma   90.00
#
_symmetry.space_group_name_H-M   'P 1'
#
loop_
_entity.id
_entity.type
_entity.pdbx_description
1 polymer ?
#
loop_
_entity_poly.entity_id
_entity_poly.type
_entity_poly.pdbx_seq_one_letter_code
_entity_poly.pdbx_strand_id
1 'polypeptide(L)'
;MKCVEVYKELYHQEPFDVAFCPYRISPIGAHIDHQYGKINGLAIDKGIHMAYHPKQNGVVELQSLNFPKRAQFFVNAVPEEKQGDWADHLRGAAKMLGEKYRLKVGLSGIIEGSLPIGGLSSSASVIICFLSALCKVNGIHLEPMEMILTAKAAENQYVGVACGKLDQSCEVLSKKNHLLYLDTKDDSYELIPTSEKMKPYKVAIFFSGLERSLKNSKYNLRQDECKAAAYALMGYAGMDYDTFANTRLRDVPYEVFEAYKDRLPELWRRRAEHYYSEFARAEKGAELWRKGDLEGYGQLVFESGKSSIYNYECGCDELKKLYEIMANTDGIYGGRFSGAGFKGCCMALIDPNKAEDIEAKVTAEYLKAFPALEGKYSFHLCESADGVEL
;
A
#
# COMPACT_ATOMS: atom_id res chain seq x y z
N MET A 1 -5.92 0.99 23.48
CA MET A 1 -4.82 0.75 22.50
C MET A 1 -3.64 0.21 23.26
N LYS A 2 -3.16 -0.96 22.87
CA LYS A 2 -2.11 -1.68 23.61
C LYS A 2 -0.79 -0.87 23.70
N CYS A 3 -0.42 -0.14 22.64
CA CYS A 3 0.77 0.73 22.68
C CYS A 3 0.69 1.81 23.78
N VAL A 4 -0.50 2.38 24.05
CA VAL A 4 -0.69 3.37 25.13
C VAL A 4 -0.59 2.72 26.51
N GLU A 5 -1.15 1.53 26.70
CA GLU A 5 -1.08 0.76 27.94
C GLU A 5 0.37 0.41 28.27
N VAL A 6 1.08 -0.20 27.31
CA VAL A 6 2.51 -0.53 27.48
C VAL A 6 3.38 0.72 27.66
N TYR A 7 3.03 1.83 26.99
CA TYR A 7 3.71 3.10 27.19
C TYR A 7 3.59 3.58 28.64
N LYS A 8 2.37 3.59 29.22
CA LYS A 8 2.12 4.00 30.61
C LYS A 8 2.83 3.10 31.64
N GLU A 9 2.85 1.80 31.35
CA GLU A 9 3.59 0.84 32.20
C GLU A 9 5.10 1.08 32.18
N LEU A 10 5.67 1.40 31.02
CA LEU A 10 7.10 1.57 30.83
C LEU A 10 7.62 2.94 31.32
N TYR A 11 6.87 4.02 31.02
CA TYR A 11 7.30 5.39 31.28
C TYR A 11 6.65 6.02 32.54
N HIS A 12 5.66 5.37 33.15
CA HIS A 12 4.91 5.83 34.32
C HIS A 12 4.30 7.24 34.14
N GLN A 13 3.91 7.58 32.94
CA GLN A 13 3.29 8.87 32.57
C GLN A 13 2.37 8.70 31.37
N GLU A 14 1.52 9.71 31.09
CA GLU A 14 0.75 9.79 29.85
C GLU A 14 1.70 10.10 28.68
N PRO A 15 1.43 9.58 27.46
CA PRO A 15 2.16 9.99 26.27
C PRO A 15 1.92 11.47 25.99
N PHE A 16 2.91 12.14 25.39
CA PHE A 16 2.74 13.50 24.89
C PHE A 16 1.65 13.53 23.80
N ASP A 17 1.63 12.49 22.96
CA ASP A 17 0.64 12.33 21.91
C ASP A 17 0.60 10.88 21.42
N VAL A 18 -0.44 10.55 20.64
CA VAL A 18 -0.60 9.27 19.97
C VAL A 18 -0.79 9.52 18.47
N ALA A 19 0.27 9.34 17.69
CA ALA A 19 0.17 9.40 16.24
C ALA A 19 -0.53 8.17 15.68
N PHE A 20 -1.32 8.36 14.63
CA PHE A 20 -1.98 7.31 13.88
C PHE A 20 -1.79 7.49 12.38
N CYS A 21 -1.43 6.43 11.68
CA CYS A 21 -1.47 6.38 10.23
C CYS A 21 -2.28 5.16 9.79
N PRO A 22 -3.35 5.34 8.99
CA PRO A 22 -4.17 4.23 8.51
C PRO A 22 -3.38 3.31 7.59
N TYR A 23 -3.80 2.05 7.50
CA TYR A 23 -3.45 1.19 6.37
C TYR A 23 -4.31 1.53 5.16
N ARG A 24 -3.88 1.06 3.99
CA ARG A 24 -4.61 1.27 2.74
C ARG A 24 -4.97 -0.02 2.03
N ILE A 25 -6.01 0.03 1.25
CA ILE A 25 -6.29 -0.89 0.15
C ILE A 25 -6.24 -0.15 -1.18
N SER A 26 -5.90 -0.88 -2.25
CA SER A 26 -6.03 -0.40 -3.63
C SER A 26 -6.87 -1.40 -4.40
N PRO A 27 -8.17 -1.14 -4.53
CA PRO A 27 -9.07 -2.03 -5.24
C PRO A 27 -8.73 -2.16 -6.73
N ILE A 28 -8.34 -1.05 -7.37
CA ILE A 28 -7.96 -1.00 -8.79
C ILE A 28 -6.75 -0.07 -8.94
N GLY A 29 -5.87 -0.36 -9.91
CA GLY A 29 -4.66 0.44 -10.18
C GLY A 29 -3.39 -0.12 -9.55
N ALA A 30 -3.42 -1.34 -9.00
CA ALA A 30 -2.25 -1.95 -8.43
C ALA A 30 -1.20 -2.28 -9.51
N HIS A 31 0.07 -2.06 -9.15
CA HIS A 31 1.24 -2.34 -9.99
C HIS A 31 1.37 -1.46 -11.25
N ILE A 32 0.67 -0.33 -11.31
CA ILE A 32 0.82 0.61 -12.44
C ILE A 32 1.26 2.02 -12.02
N ASP A 33 1.25 2.33 -10.73
CA ASP A 33 1.66 3.63 -10.18
C ASP A 33 3.14 3.95 -10.45
N HIS A 34 4.02 2.94 -10.42
CA HIS A 34 5.43 3.09 -10.81
C HIS A 34 5.65 3.29 -12.33
N GLN A 35 4.59 3.14 -13.12
CA GLN A 35 4.54 3.44 -14.56
C GLN A 35 3.70 4.69 -14.86
N TYR A 36 3.46 5.53 -13.87
CA TYR A 36 2.61 6.72 -13.94
C TYR A 36 1.16 6.41 -14.31
N GLY A 37 0.63 5.29 -13.83
CA GLY A 37 -0.76 4.90 -14.02
C GLY A 37 -1.72 5.65 -13.09
N LYS A 38 -3.01 5.52 -13.38
CA LYS A 38 -4.09 6.00 -12.51
C LYS A 38 -4.48 4.92 -11.51
N ILE A 39 -4.81 5.31 -10.29
CA ILE A 39 -5.14 4.40 -9.21
C ILE A 39 -6.45 4.74 -8.52
N ASN A 40 -7.09 3.72 -7.94
CA ASN A 40 -8.16 3.89 -6.96
C ASN A 40 -7.67 3.38 -5.61
N GLY A 41 -7.94 4.13 -4.54
CA GLY A 41 -7.50 3.79 -3.21
C GLY A 41 -8.46 4.18 -2.11
N LEU A 42 -8.31 3.52 -0.95
CA LEU A 42 -9.05 3.79 0.28
C LEU A 42 -8.11 3.55 1.47
N ALA A 43 -8.14 4.46 2.44
CA ALA A 43 -7.63 4.15 3.77
C ALA A 43 -8.65 3.32 4.55
N ILE A 44 -8.19 2.51 5.48
CA ILE A 44 -9.03 1.70 6.37
C ILE A 44 -8.78 2.06 7.84
N ASP A 45 -9.77 1.80 8.70
CA ASP A 45 -9.78 2.12 10.14
C ASP A 45 -8.79 1.33 11.00
N LYS A 46 -7.90 0.58 10.39
CA LYS A 46 -6.76 -0.12 10.99
C LYS A 46 -5.47 0.53 10.50
N GLY A 47 -4.43 0.52 11.31
CA GLY A 47 -3.18 1.20 10.95
C GLY A 47 -2.08 1.04 11.99
N ILE A 48 -1.12 1.93 11.91
CA ILE A 48 -0.02 2.06 12.88
C ILE A 48 -0.38 3.12 13.91
N HIS A 49 -0.24 2.76 15.18
CA HIS A 49 -0.34 3.69 16.30
C HIS A 49 1.04 3.85 16.96
N MET A 50 1.35 5.06 17.38
CA MET A 50 2.59 5.34 18.11
C MET A 50 2.31 6.28 19.28
N ALA A 51 2.41 5.76 20.52
CA ALA A 51 2.38 6.54 21.76
C ALA A 51 3.80 7.02 22.06
N TYR A 52 4.02 8.34 22.18
CA TYR A 52 5.37 8.88 22.25
C TYR A 52 5.49 10.15 23.11
N HIS A 53 6.74 10.50 23.43
CA HIS A 53 7.12 11.80 23.97
C HIS A 53 8.41 12.32 23.29
N PRO A 54 8.61 13.67 23.27
CA PRO A 54 9.79 14.27 22.67
C PRO A 54 11.05 14.01 23.48
N LYS A 55 12.18 13.82 22.81
CA LYS A 55 13.53 13.69 23.38
C LYS A 55 14.40 14.85 22.93
N GLN A 56 14.65 15.82 23.82
CA GLN A 56 15.37 17.07 23.51
C GLN A 56 16.83 16.87 23.07
N ASN A 57 17.41 15.70 23.32
CA ASN A 57 18.76 15.33 22.92
C ASN A 57 18.85 14.76 21.49
N GLY A 58 17.76 14.75 20.72
CA GLY A 58 17.71 14.26 19.34
C GLY A 58 17.73 12.73 19.18
N VAL A 59 17.64 11.98 20.27
CA VAL A 59 17.61 10.49 20.21
C VAL A 59 16.22 10.00 19.86
N VAL A 60 16.14 9.04 18.95
CA VAL A 60 14.96 8.19 18.70
C VAL A 60 15.15 6.89 19.45
N GLU A 61 14.21 6.56 20.33
CA GLU A 61 14.14 5.30 21.08
C GLU A 61 12.72 4.73 21.01
N LEU A 62 12.45 3.85 20.05
CA LEU A 62 11.12 3.28 19.85
C LEU A 62 11.15 1.76 20.02
N GLN A 63 10.18 1.25 20.77
CA GLN A 63 9.92 -0.17 20.91
C GLN A 63 8.71 -0.54 20.07
N SER A 64 8.84 -1.58 19.24
CA SER A 64 7.71 -2.14 18.51
C SER A 64 7.06 -3.27 19.32
N LEU A 65 5.72 -3.35 19.29
CA LEU A 65 4.99 -4.51 19.80
C LEU A 65 4.94 -5.67 18.79
N ASN A 66 5.31 -5.40 17.53
CA ASN A 66 5.31 -6.39 16.46
C ASN A 66 6.71 -6.97 16.18
N PHE A 67 7.79 -6.29 16.61
CA PHE A 67 9.17 -6.69 16.35
C PHE A 67 10.02 -6.69 17.60
N PRO A 68 10.98 -7.62 17.75
CA PRO A 68 11.72 -7.81 19.01
C PRO A 68 12.77 -6.74 19.31
N LYS A 69 13.30 -6.05 18.28
CA LYS A 69 14.38 -5.09 18.47
C LYS A 69 13.84 -3.67 18.68
N ARG A 70 14.49 -2.89 19.55
CA ARG A 70 14.24 -1.45 19.69
C ARG A 70 14.95 -0.70 18.56
N ALA A 71 14.31 0.36 18.07
CA ALA A 71 14.95 1.35 17.22
C ALA A 71 15.70 2.34 18.13
N GLN A 72 17.00 2.57 17.84
CA GLN A 72 17.79 3.57 18.54
C GLN A 72 18.76 4.25 17.56
N PHE A 73 18.60 5.57 17.38
CA PHE A 73 19.49 6.38 16.54
C PHE A 73 19.30 7.87 16.85
N PHE A 74 20.19 8.73 16.32
CA PHE A 74 20.04 10.19 16.42
C PHE A 74 19.44 10.74 15.12
N VAL A 75 18.47 11.67 15.25
CA VAL A 75 17.81 12.29 14.07
C VAL A 75 18.75 13.11 13.20
N ASN A 76 19.85 13.62 13.78
CA ASN A 76 20.87 14.43 13.09
C ASN A 76 22.14 13.62 12.75
N ALA A 77 22.18 12.32 13.02
CA ALA A 77 23.27 11.41 12.73
C ALA A 77 22.72 10.02 12.36
N VAL A 78 21.84 9.99 11.37
CA VAL A 78 21.28 8.74 10.84
C VAL A 78 22.39 7.97 10.12
N PRO A 79 22.55 6.63 10.36
CA PRO A 79 23.49 5.81 9.63
C PRO A 79 23.31 5.95 8.11
N GLU A 80 24.42 6.04 7.37
CA GLU A 80 24.39 6.14 5.90
C GLU A 80 23.80 4.87 5.27
N GLU A 81 24.14 3.69 5.82
CA GLU A 81 23.68 2.40 5.32
C GLU A 81 22.59 1.82 6.21
N LYS A 82 21.61 1.15 5.58
CA LYS A 82 20.59 0.40 6.27
C LYS A 82 21.16 -0.76 7.09
N GLN A 83 20.53 -1.06 8.22
CA GLN A 83 20.98 -2.09 9.15
C GLN A 83 20.24 -3.44 8.97
N GLY A 84 19.23 -3.49 8.11
CA GLY A 84 18.46 -4.68 7.78
C GLY A 84 17.42 -5.07 8.84
N ASP A 85 16.97 -4.11 9.65
CA ASP A 85 15.89 -4.28 10.63
C ASP A 85 14.69 -3.36 10.32
N TRP A 86 13.60 -3.53 11.11
CA TRP A 86 12.36 -2.76 10.92
C TRP A 86 12.56 -1.23 11.07
N ALA A 87 13.55 -0.82 11.85
CA ALA A 87 13.83 0.58 12.10
C ALA A 87 14.50 1.29 10.92
N ASP A 88 14.90 0.58 9.87
CA ASP A 88 15.38 1.22 8.63
C ASP A 88 14.33 2.10 7.97
N HIS A 89 13.04 1.80 8.16
CA HIS A 89 11.95 2.67 7.72
C HIS A 89 11.97 4.02 8.46
N LEU A 90 12.23 4.00 9.76
CA LEU A 90 12.32 5.21 10.60
C LEU A 90 13.60 6.00 10.34
N ARG A 91 14.73 5.30 10.14
CA ARG A 91 16.02 5.91 9.76
C ARG A 91 15.90 6.61 8.42
N GLY A 92 15.32 5.94 7.42
CA GLY A 92 15.06 6.52 6.10
C GLY A 92 14.17 7.77 6.19
N ALA A 93 13.09 7.70 6.97
CA ALA A 93 12.20 8.84 7.20
C ALA A 93 12.93 10.05 7.81
N ALA A 94 13.70 9.83 8.89
CA ALA A 94 14.47 10.88 9.54
C ALA A 94 15.55 11.45 8.62
N LYS A 95 16.22 10.61 7.82
CA LYS A 95 17.24 11.04 6.86
C LYS A 95 16.64 11.95 5.78
N MET A 96 15.57 11.51 5.12
CA MET A 96 14.93 12.30 4.05
C MET A 96 14.33 13.61 4.56
N LEU A 97 13.73 13.61 5.75
CA LEU A 97 13.24 14.84 6.37
C LEU A 97 14.40 15.76 6.76
N GLY A 98 15.50 15.20 7.29
CA GLY A 98 16.70 15.91 7.72
C GLY A 98 17.46 16.59 6.58
N GLU A 99 17.29 16.14 5.32
CA GLU A 99 17.87 16.80 4.14
C GLU A 99 17.23 18.18 3.86
N LYS A 100 15.97 18.36 4.29
CA LYS A 100 15.21 19.61 4.07
C LYS A 100 15.09 20.47 5.33
N TYR A 101 15.00 19.82 6.49
CA TYR A 101 14.70 20.47 7.77
C TYR A 101 15.75 20.12 8.83
N ARG A 102 16.10 21.11 9.66
CA ARG A 102 17.02 20.89 10.79
C ARG A 102 16.28 20.19 11.92
N LEU A 103 16.48 18.89 12.09
CA LEU A 103 15.94 18.08 13.18
C LEU A 103 16.80 18.24 14.45
N LYS A 104 16.15 18.54 15.58
CA LYS A 104 16.78 18.70 16.90
C LYS A 104 16.19 17.77 17.95
N VAL A 105 14.91 17.48 17.84
CA VAL A 105 14.14 16.71 18.83
C VAL A 105 13.87 15.33 18.27
N GLY A 106 14.24 14.31 19.04
CA GLY A 106 13.91 12.92 18.76
C GLY A 106 12.62 12.49 19.46
N LEU A 107 12.37 11.18 19.50
CA LEU A 107 11.15 10.58 20.04
C LEU A 107 11.50 9.38 20.91
N SER A 108 10.77 9.18 22.01
CA SER A 108 10.77 7.93 22.74
C SER A 108 9.34 7.41 22.91
N GLY A 109 9.11 6.11 22.72
CA GLY A 109 7.75 5.59 22.78
C GLY A 109 7.57 4.15 22.33
N ILE A 110 6.31 3.79 22.11
CA ILE A 110 5.84 2.45 21.74
C ILE A 110 5.06 2.54 20.44
N ILE A 111 5.36 1.66 19.49
CA ILE A 111 4.69 1.56 18.20
C ILE A 111 4.00 0.21 18.04
N GLU A 112 2.80 0.23 17.47
CA GLU A 112 1.94 -0.94 17.27
C GLU A 112 1.26 -0.90 15.91
N GLY A 113 1.35 -2.00 15.15
CA GLY A 113 0.49 -2.26 14.01
C GLY A 113 -0.75 -3.07 14.45
N SER A 114 -1.92 -2.63 14.03
CA SER A 114 -3.20 -3.21 14.47
C SER A 114 -3.63 -4.47 13.71
N LEU A 115 -2.94 -4.81 12.61
CA LEU A 115 -3.19 -6.02 11.80
C LEU A 115 -1.88 -6.76 11.53
N PRO A 116 -1.95 -8.04 11.12
CA PRO A 116 -0.78 -8.80 10.68
C PRO A 116 -0.02 -8.11 9.55
N ILE A 117 1.29 -8.29 9.51
CA ILE A 117 2.16 -7.62 8.56
C ILE A 117 2.12 -8.31 7.19
N GLY A 118 1.71 -7.58 6.18
CA GLY A 118 1.77 -8.02 4.78
C GLY A 118 0.54 -7.61 3.97
N GLY A 119 0.77 -6.90 2.87
CA GLY A 119 -0.25 -6.54 1.90
C GLY A 119 -1.00 -5.23 2.14
N LEU A 120 -0.88 -4.60 3.31
CA LEU A 120 -1.61 -3.37 3.70
C LEU A 120 -0.72 -2.12 3.77
N SER A 121 0.47 -2.16 3.18
CA SER A 121 1.47 -1.07 3.18
C SER A 121 1.97 -0.64 4.56
N SER A 122 2.11 -1.55 5.49
CA SER A 122 2.62 -1.24 6.82
C SER A 122 4.00 -0.54 6.82
N SER A 123 4.79 -0.66 5.75
CA SER A 123 6.05 0.05 5.56
C SER A 123 5.84 1.55 5.34
N ALA A 124 4.94 1.93 4.44
CA ALA A 124 4.59 3.32 4.21
C ALA A 124 3.89 3.92 5.44
N SER A 125 2.92 3.19 6.02
CA SER A 125 2.19 3.64 7.22
C SER A 125 3.12 3.89 8.42
N VAL A 126 4.13 3.05 8.65
CA VAL A 126 5.08 3.26 9.76
C VAL A 126 5.98 4.47 9.50
N ILE A 127 6.39 4.70 8.26
CA ILE A 127 7.16 5.88 7.84
C ILE A 127 6.33 7.15 8.07
N ILE A 128 5.10 7.19 7.57
CA ILE A 128 4.22 8.36 7.65
C ILE A 128 3.84 8.65 9.11
N CYS A 129 3.48 7.62 9.90
CA CYS A 129 3.18 7.76 11.32
C CYS A 129 4.37 8.37 12.10
N PHE A 130 5.59 7.91 11.80
CA PHE A 130 6.80 8.44 12.41
C PHE A 130 7.12 9.86 11.92
N LEU A 131 6.98 10.15 10.62
CA LEU A 131 7.16 11.50 10.07
C LEU A 131 6.19 12.50 10.70
N SER A 132 4.89 12.16 10.83
CA SER A 132 3.89 13.01 11.48
C SER A 132 4.31 13.37 12.91
N ALA A 133 4.69 12.36 13.72
CA ALA A 133 5.17 12.60 15.07
C ALA A 133 6.47 13.41 15.13
N LEU A 134 7.43 13.11 14.24
CA LEU A 134 8.71 13.81 14.20
C LEU A 134 8.55 15.27 13.78
N CYS A 135 7.67 15.54 12.83
CA CYS A 135 7.29 16.89 12.42
C CYS A 135 6.66 17.67 13.58
N LYS A 136 5.70 17.06 14.29
CA LYS A 136 5.01 17.69 15.43
C LYS A 136 5.98 18.12 16.53
N VAL A 137 6.94 17.27 16.92
CA VAL A 137 7.88 17.62 18.00
C VAL A 137 8.96 18.63 17.56
N ASN A 138 9.22 18.75 16.26
CA ASN A 138 10.17 19.72 15.72
C ASN A 138 9.49 21.01 15.18
N GLY A 139 8.16 21.15 15.29
CA GLY A 139 7.40 22.30 14.80
C GLY A 139 7.46 22.45 13.28
N ILE A 140 7.53 21.34 12.55
CA ILE A 140 7.55 21.28 11.09
C ILE A 140 6.13 20.99 10.59
N HIS A 141 5.69 21.70 9.59
CA HIS A 141 4.46 21.43 8.86
C HIS A 141 4.81 20.99 7.43
N LEU A 142 4.32 19.82 7.02
CA LEU A 142 4.45 19.34 5.65
C LEU A 142 3.10 19.42 4.95
N GLU A 143 3.11 19.93 3.73
CA GLU A 143 1.95 19.77 2.85
C GLU A 143 1.76 18.29 2.48
N PRO A 144 0.52 17.84 2.18
CA PRO A 144 0.22 16.46 1.89
C PRO A 144 1.15 15.81 0.85
N MET A 145 1.42 16.51 -0.25
CA MET A 145 2.31 16.01 -1.30
C MET A 145 3.77 15.92 -0.83
N GLU A 146 4.21 16.83 0.02
CA GLU A 146 5.56 16.79 0.59
C GLU A 146 5.73 15.60 1.54
N MET A 147 4.71 15.28 2.36
CA MET A 147 4.68 14.07 3.19
C MET A 147 4.79 12.82 2.32
N ILE A 148 3.99 12.71 1.27
CA ILE A 148 3.98 11.59 0.31
C ILE A 148 5.36 11.40 -0.31
N LEU A 149 5.97 12.47 -0.83
CA LEU A 149 7.26 12.40 -1.52
C LEU A 149 8.41 12.09 -0.55
N THR A 150 8.36 12.61 0.68
CA THR A 150 9.36 12.32 1.73
C THR A 150 9.26 10.86 2.16
N ALA A 151 8.07 10.33 2.38
CA ALA A 151 7.86 8.93 2.74
C ALA A 151 8.28 7.98 1.60
N LYS A 152 7.94 8.30 0.35
CA LYS A 152 8.39 7.55 -0.82
C LYS A 152 9.92 7.56 -0.96
N ALA A 153 10.56 8.71 -0.76
CA ALA A 153 12.01 8.81 -0.81
C ALA A 153 12.69 7.94 0.25
N ALA A 154 12.13 7.87 1.47
CA ALA A 154 12.61 6.99 2.52
C ALA A 154 12.59 5.50 2.10
N GLU A 155 11.52 5.03 1.47
CA GLU A 155 11.44 3.66 0.94
C GLU A 155 12.40 3.42 -0.22
N ASN A 156 12.47 4.34 -1.18
CA ASN A 156 13.23 4.14 -2.41
C ASN A 156 14.74 4.30 -2.20
N GLN A 157 15.16 5.36 -1.51
CA GLN A 157 16.58 5.74 -1.43
C GLN A 157 17.29 5.09 -0.25
N TYR A 158 16.59 4.89 0.88
CA TYR A 158 17.21 4.32 2.08
C TYR A 158 16.90 2.82 2.24
N VAL A 159 15.63 2.43 2.21
CA VAL A 159 15.23 1.01 2.35
C VAL A 159 15.55 0.21 1.10
N GLY A 160 15.50 0.83 -0.09
CA GLY A 160 15.84 0.22 -1.37
C GLY A 160 14.68 -0.55 -2.02
N VAL A 161 13.44 -0.13 -1.76
CA VAL A 161 12.24 -0.64 -2.42
C VAL A 161 11.79 0.37 -3.47
N ALA A 162 11.86 0.00 -4.75
CA ALA A 162 11.47 0.88 -5.85
C ALA A 162 9.93 0.99 -5.96
N CYS A 163 9.26 1.58 -4.98
CA CYS A 163 7.80 1.76 -5.01
C CYS A 163 7.38 3.00 -5.82
N GLY A 164 6.12 3.01 -6.29
CA GLY A 164 5.44 4.20 -6.79
C GLY A 164 4.91 5.07 -5.63
N LYS A 165 3.84 5.82 -5.87
CA LYS A 165 3.21 6.73 -4.88
C LYS A 165 1.89 6.21 -4.32
N LEU A 166 1.41 5.05 -4.76
CA LEU A 166 0.09 4.54 -4.42
C LEU A 166 -0.13 4.46 -2.92
N ASP A 167 0.80 3.81 -2.22
CA ASP A 167 0.68 3.52 -0.80
C ASP A 167 0.58 4.80 0.01
N GLN A 168 1.58 5.65 -0.12
CA GLN A 168 1.68 6.92 0.61
C GLN A 168 0.53 7.86 0.26
N SER A 169 0.11 7.92 -1.02
CA SER A 169 -1.01 8.76 -1.43
C SER A 169 -2.33 8.33 -0.82
N CYS A 170 -2.60 7.02 -0.76
CA CYS A 170 -3.81 6.52 -0.11
C CYS A 170 -3.80 6.81 1.39
N GLU A 171 -2.67 6.64 2.07
CA GLU A 171 -2.55 6.85 3.51
C GLU A 171 -2.60 8.33 3.92
N VAL A 172 -2.25 9.25 3.00
CA VAL A 172 -2.27 10.70 3.27
C VAL A 172 -3.53 11.37 2.76
N LEU A 173 -3.98 11.06 1.53
CA LEU A 173 -5.04 11.82 0.84
C LEU A 173 -6.44 11.24 1.04
N SER A 174 -6.60 10.01 1.54
CA SER A 174 -7.92 9.39 1.68
C SER A 174 -8.84 10.17 2.61
N LYS A 175 -10.13 10.06 2.34
CA LYS A 175 -11.20 10.57 3.19
C LYS A 175 -12.24 9.48 3.42
N LYS A 176 -12.72 9.37 4.65
CA LYS A 176 -13.77 8.42 5.00
C LYS A 176 -14.96 8.54 4.05
N ASN A 177 -15.48 7.40 3.60
CA ASN A 177 -16.58 7.33 2.64
C ASN A 177 -16.31 8.00 1.28
N HIS A 178 -15.03 8.07 0.86
CA HIS A 178 -14.65 8.54 -0.46
C HIS A 178 -13.67 7.54 -1.09
N LEU A 179 -13.79 7.33 -2.39
CA LEU A 179 -12.77 6.68 -3.20
C LEU A 179 -11.74 7.74 -3.62
N LEU A 180 -10.48 7.52 -3.32
CA LEU A 180 -9.40 8.30 -3.89
C LEU A 180 -9.18 7.83 -5.34
N TYR A 181 -9.28 8.74 -6.31
CA TYR A 181 -8.89 8.55 -7.69
C TYR A 181 -7.73 9.50 -7.99
N LEU A 182 -6.55 8.95 -8.29
CA LEU A 182 -5.30 9.71 -8.42
C LEU A 182 -4.63 9.37 -9.74
N ASP A 183 -4.17 10.38 -10.49
CA ASP A 183 -3.21 10.25 -11.57
C ASP A 183 -1.78 10.40 -11.02
N THR A 184 -1.00 9.33 -11.02
CA THR A 184 0.34 9.37 -10.43
C THR A 184 1.39 10.06 -11.31
N LYS A 185 1.01 10.54 -12.52
CA LYS A 185 1.89 11.30 -13.42
C LYS A 185 2.00 12.77 -13.00
N ASP A 186 0.87 13.39 -12.72
CA ASP A 186 0.77 14.84 -12.43
C ASP A 186 0.28 15.16 -11.02
N ASP A 187 0.01 14.11 -10.22
CA ASP A 187 -0.50 14.20 -8.85
C ASP A 187 -1.90 14.81 -8.71
N SER A 188 -2.62 14.96 -9.80
CA SER A 188 -4.03 15.35 -9.75
C SER A 188 -4.88 14.24 -9.16
N TYR A 189 -5.78 14.60 -8.24
CA TYR A 189 -6.65 13.62 -7.60
C TYR A 189 -8.06 14.15 -7.36
N GLU A 190 -8.98 13.20 -7.18
CA GLU A 190 -10.36 13.44 -6.82
C GLU A 190 -10.74 12.52 -5.66
N LEU A 191 -11.44 13.07 -4.68
CA LEU A 191 -12.10 12.31 -3.61
C LEU A 191 -13.57 12.12 -4.02
N ILE A 192 -13.90 10.95 -4.54
CA ILE A 192 -15.23 10.62 -5.05
C ILE A 192 -16.09 10.11 -3.89
N PRO A 193 -17.12 10.84 -3.46
CA PRO A 193 -17.96 10.40 -2.33
C PRO A 193 -18.67 9.09 -2.64
N THR A 194 -18.84 8.25 -1.62
CA THR A 194 -19.74 7.09 -1.68
C THR A 194 -21.17 7.59 -1.83
N SER A 195 -21.82 7.21 -2.93
CA SER A 195 -23.19 7.62 -3.23
C SER A 195 -24.18 7.02 -2.22
N GLU A 196 -25.19 7.78 -1.81
CA GLU A 196 -26.29 7.26 -1.00
C GLU A 196 -27.07 6.14 -1.68
N LYS A 197 -27.00 6.05 -3.01
CA LYS A 197 -27.61 4.97 -3.81
C LYS A 197 -26.76 3.71 -3.87
N MET A 198 -25.49 3.79 -3.44
CA MET A 198 -24.60 2.65 -3.44
C MET A 198 -25.04 1.64 -2.39
N LYS A 199 -24.99 0.35 -2.74
CA LYS A 199 -25.21 -0.71 -1.76
C LYS A 199 -24.22 -0.55 -0.59
N PRO A 200 -24.65 -0.84 0.65
CA PRO A 200 -23.72 -0.82 1.79
C PRO A 200 -22.60 -1.83 1.57
N TYR A 201 -21.41 -1.44 1.98
CA TYR A 201 -20.24 -2.32 1.91
C TYR A 201 -19.34 -2.16 3.13
N LYS A 202 -18.56 -3.18 3.38
CA LYS A 202 -17.39 -3.15 4.26
C LYS A 202 -16.16 -3.70 3.54
N VAL A 203 -14.99 -3.41 4.08
CA VAL A 203 -13.73 -3.95 3.59
C VAL A 203 -13.38 -5.17 4.41
N ALA A 204 -13.28 -6.33 3.77
CA ALA A 204 -12.80 -7.55 4.38
C ALA A 204 -11.32 -7.76 4.03
N ILE A 205 -10.50 -8.09 5.02
CA ILE A 205 -9.10 -8.46 4.86
C ILE A 205 -8.94 -9.93 5.26
N PHE A 206 -8.46 -10.74 4.32
CA PHE A 206 -8.14 -12.15 4.51
C PHE A 206 -6.63 -12.30 4.55
N PHE A 207 -6.05 -12.36 5.75
CA PHE A 207 -4.63 -12.56 5.91
C PHE A 207 -4.29 -14.04 5.70
N SER A 208 -3.40 -14.34 4.76
CA SER A 208 -3.11 -15.73 4.35
C SER A 208 -2.37 -16.56 5.40
N GLY A 209 -1.88 -15.97 6.47
CA GLY A 209 -1.00 -16.65 7.44
C GLY A 209 0.48 -16.67 7.03
N LEU A 210 0.81 -16.06 5.87
CA LEU A 210 2.18 -15.95 5.37
C LEU A 210 2.71 -14.53 5.54
N GLU A 211 3.67 -14.36 6.43
CA GLU A 211 4.37 -13.11 6.60
C GLU A 211 5.24 -12.76 5.37
N ARG A 212 5.33 -11.48 5.06
CA ARG A 212 6.17 -10.99 3.96
C ARG A 212 7.64 -11.16 4.31
N SER A 213 8.39 -11.87 3.47
CA SER A 213 9.85 -11.80 3.43
C SER A 213 10.27 -10.78 2.39
N LEU A 214 10.96 -9.71 2.78
CA LEU A 214 11.52 -8.69 1.87
C LEU A 214 12.66 -9.26 1.00
N LYS A 215 13.31 -10.32 1.46
CA LYS A 215 14.40 -10.99 0.73
C LYS A 215 13.78 -11.86 -0.36
N ASN A 216 14.09 -11.57 -1.63
CA ASN A 216 13.69 -12.32 -2.84
C ASN A 216 12.29 -12.03 -3.42
N SER A 217 11.67 -10.87 -3.20
CA SER A 217 10.48 -10.52 -3.97
C SER A 217 10.87 -10.16 -5.42
N LYS A 218 10.13 -10.69 -6.39
CA LYS A 218 10.30 -10.33 -7.82
C LYS A 218 9.76 -8.92 -8.14
N TYR A 219 9.47 -8.10 -7.13
CA TYR A 219 8.80 -6.81 -7.30
C TYR A 219 9.61 -5.83 -8.18
N ASN A 220 10.90 -5.64 -7.88
CA ASN A 220 11.75 -4.76 -8.68
C ASN A 220 11.91 -5.30 -10.12
N LEU A 221 12.03 -6.64 -10.29
CA LEU A 221 12.09 -7.26 -11.61
C LEU A 221 10.85 -6.94 -12.45
N ARG A 222 9.64 -6.97 -11.86
CA ARG A 222 8.40 -6.64 -12.57
C ARG A 222 8.38 -5.20 -13.08
N GLN A 223 8.95 -4.27 -12.31
CA GLN A 223 9.08 -2.88 -12.75
C GLN A 223 10.06 -2.74 -13.92
N ASP A 224 11.18 -3.45 -13.87
CA ASP A 224 12.17 -3.43 -14.95
C ASP A 224 11.59 -4.04 -16.24
N GLU A 225 10.77 -5.11 -16.14
CA GLU A 225 10.03 -5.67 -17.28
C GLU A 225 9.04 -4.67 -17.89
N CYS A 226 8.35 -3.87 -17.06
CA CYS A 226 7.46 -2.79 -17.55
C CYS A 226 8.26 -1.70 -18.29
N LYS A 227 9.38 -1.26 -17.71
CA LYS A 227 10.27 -0.27 -18.37
C LYS A 227 10.85 -0.81 -19.67
N ALA A 228 11.26 -2.08 -19.69
CA ALA A 228 11.79 -2.73 -20.89
C ALA A 228 10.73 -2.79 -22.01
N ALA A 229 9.47 -3.10 -21.64
CA ALA A 229 8.36 -3.05 -22.59
C ALA A 229 8.17 -1.64 -23.17
N ALA A 230 8.14 -0.61 -22.31
CA ALA A 230 8.00 0.78 -22.75
C ALA A 230 9.14 1.21 -23.68
N TYR A 231 10.38 0.95 -23.28
CA TYR A 231 11.58 1.29 -24.03
C TYR A 231 11.60 0.62 -25.42
N ALA A 232 11.26 -0.67 -25.48
CA ALA A 232 11.19 -1.41 -26.75
C ALA A 232 10.08 -0.88 -27.66
N LEU A 233 8.88 -0.60 -27.12
CA LEU A 233 7.75 -0.05 -27.91
C LEU A 233 8.09 1.30 -28.51
N MET A 234 8.70 2.21 -27.74
CA MET A 234 9.16 3.51 -28.25
C MET A 234 10.19 3.33 -29.37
N GLY A 235 11.16 2.44 -29.19
CA GLY A 235 12.14 2.12 -30.23
C GLY A 235 11.53 1.53 -31.50
N TYR A 236 10.53 0.64 -31.39
CA TYR A 236 9.84 0.06 -32.55
C TYR A 236 9.01 1.10 -33.33
N ALA A 237 8.46 2.08 -32.64
CA ALA A 237 7.66 3.16 -33.22
C ALA A 237 8.50 4.34 -33.72
N GLY A 238 9.82 4.33 -33.52
CA GLY A 238 10.70 5.46 -33.86
C GLY A 238 10.41 6.71 -33.04
N MET A 239 9.88 6.55 -31.82
CA MET A 239 9.61 7.66 -30.90
C MET A 239 10.91 8.10 -30.22
N ASP A 240 11.00 9.39 -29.88
CA ASP A 240 12.02 9.87 -28.98
C ASP A 240 11.82 9.28 -27.57
N TYR A 241 12.90 8.86 -26.93
CA TYR A 241 12.86 8.28 -25.57
C TYR A 241 14.02 8.78 -24.73
N ASP A 242 13.79 8.85 -23.42
CA ASP A 242 14.78 9.21 -22.42
C ASP A 242 15.61 7.97 -21.98
N THR A 243 16.36 8.08 -20.92
CA THR A 243 17.08 6.95 -20.33
C THR A 243 16.12 5.83 -19.92
N PHE A 244 16.60 4.60 -19.90
CA PHE A 244 15.82 3.45 -19.43
C PHE A 244 15.19 3.68 -18.03
N ALA A 245 15.91 4.36 -17.14
CA ALA A 245 15.44 4.67 -15.80
C ALA A 245 14.21 5.58 -15.79
N ASN A 246 14.10 6.48 -16.75
CA ASN A 246 13.02 7.48 -16.85
C ASN A 246 11.85 7.04 -17.75
N THR A 247 12.04 6.01 -18.57
CA THR A 247 11.00 5.53 -19.50
C THR A 247 9.88 4.82 -18.76
N ARG A 248 8.63 5.12 -19.12
CA ARG A 248 7.40 4.57 -18.50
C ARG A 248 6.38 4.18 -19.57
N LEU A 249 5.57 3.18 -19.29
CA LEU A 249 4.44 2.78 -20.15
C LEU A 249 3.44 3.92 -20.37
N ARG A 250 3.30 4.86 -19.41
CA ARG A 250 2.46 6.06 -19.58
C ARG A 250 2.89 6.95 -20.76
N ASP A 251 4.14 6.90 -21.13
CA ASP A 251 4.69 7.73 -22.21
C ASP A 251 4.53 7.07 -23.59
N VAL A 252 4.03 5.82 -23.62
CA VAL A 252 3.73 5.07 -24.84
C VAL A 252 2.23 5.11 -25.11
N PRO A 253 1.77 5.69 -26.23
CA PRO A 253 0.37 5.66 -26.61
C PRO A 253 -0.17 4.23 -26.77
N TYR A 254 -1.45 4.01 -26.43
CA TYR A 254 -2.07 2.68 -26.50
C TYR A 254 -2.02 2.11 -27.94
N GLU A 255 -2.16 2.97 -28.96
CA GLU A 255 -2.11 2.59 -30.37
C GLU A 255 -0.73 2.06 -30.76
N VAL A 256 0.33 2.58 -30.15
CA VAL A 256 1.71 2.08 -30.34
C VAL A 256 1.85 0.69 -29.71
N PHE A 257 1.31 0.51 -28.51
CA PHE A 257 1.28 -0.81 -27.87
C PHE A 257 0.53 -1.83 -28.76
N GLU A 258 -0.69 -1.50 -29.21
CA GLU A 258 -1.48 -2.40 -30.06
C GLU A 258 -0.75 -2.75 -31.39
N ALA A 259 -0.07 -1.78 -31.98
CA ALA A 259 0.65 -2.00 -33.25
C ALA A 259 1.90 -2.89 -33.09
N TYR A 260 2.55 -2.87 -31.94
CA TYR A 260 3.85 -3.51 -31.76
C TYR A 260 3.90 -4.57 -30.64
N LYS A 261 2.81 -4.84 -29.92
CA LYS A 261 2.77 -5.78 -28.77
C LYS A 261 3.28 -7.18 -29.11
N ASP A 262 3.03 -7.68 -30.32
CA ASP A 262 3.46 -9.02 -30.75
C ASP A 262 4.96 -9.12 -31.07
N ARG A 263 5.67 -7.98 -31.12
CA ARG A 263 7.13 -7.93 -31.23
C ARG A 263 7.83 -7.96 -29.87
N LEU A 264 7.09 -7.73 -28.78
CA LEU A 264 7.64 -7.80 -27.42
C LEU A 264 7.90 -9.24 -27.00
N PRO A 265 8.96 -9.50 -26.22
CA PRO A 265 9.07 -10.73 -25.47
C PRO A 265 7.79 -10.97 -24.64
N GLU A 266 7.35 -12.23 -24.53
CA GLU A 266 6.06 -12.58 -23.90
C GLU A 266 5.87 -11.96 -22.51
N LEU A 267 6.90 -12.01 -21.66
CA LEU A 267 6.81 -11.45 -20.31
C LEU A 267 6.60 -9.92 -20.33
N TRP A 268 7.32 -9.20 -21.19
CA TRP A 268 7.17 -7.75 -21.31
C TRP A 268 5.80 -7.35 -21.88
N ARG A 269 5.32 -8.11 -22.86
CA ARG A 269 3.97 -7.94 -23.41
C ARG A 269 2.92 -8.08 -22.31
N ARG A 270 2.97 -9.14 -21.50
CA ARG A 270 2.03 -9.35 -20.38
C ARG A 270 2.06 -8.21 -19.38
N ARG A 271 3.24 -7.64 -19.05
CA ARG A 271 3.32 -6.46 -18.14
C ARG A 271 2.65 -5.25 -18.76
N ALA A 272 2.85 -5.00 -20.06
CA ALA A 272 2.18 -3.92 -20.77
C ALA A 272 0.67 -4.14 -20.86
N GLU A 273 0.20 -5.37 -21.16
CA GLU A 273 -1.22 -5.74 -21.12
C GLU A 273 -1.85 -5.48 -19.74
N HIS A 274 -1.14 -5.83 -18.66
CA HIS A 274 -1.59 -5.48 -17.32
C HIS A 274 -1.73 -3.97 -17.16
N TYR A 275 -0.70 -3.20 -17.53
CA TYR A 275 -0.69 -1.74 -17.39
C TYR A 275 -1.87 -1.09 -18.11
N TYR A 276 -2.05 -1.34 -19.40
CA TYR A 276 -3.09 -0.67 -20.18
C TYR A 276 -4.51 -1.11 -19.74
N SER A 277 -4.70 -2.39 -19.48
CA SER A 277 -6.00 -2.87 -18.99
C SER A 277 -6.33 -2.36 -17.59
N GLU A 278 -5.34 -2.24 -16.71
CA GLU A 278 -5.53 -1.72 -15.36
C GLU A 278 -5.76 -0.22 -15.33
N PHE A 279 -5.09 0.52 -16.22
CA PHE A 279 -5.32 1.95 -16.43
C PHE A 279 -6.78 2.23 -16.82
N ALA A 280 -7.29 1.51 -17.82
CA ALA A 280 -8.67 1.61 -18.25
C ALA A 280 -9.66 1.20 -17.14
N ARG A 281 -9.34 0.16 -16.35
CA ARG A 281 -10.14 -0.23 -15.17
C ARG A 281 -10.19 0.85 -14.11
N ALA A 282 -9.07 1.55 -13.85
CA ALA A 282 -9.04 2.63 -12.87
C ALA A 282 -9.95 3.81 -13.28
N GLU A 283 -9.95 4.19 -14.53
CA GLU A 283 -10.84 5.22 -15.07
C GLU A 283 -12.31 4.77 -15.01
N LYS A 284 -12.60 3.57 -15.49
CA LYS A 284 -13.95 3.01 -15.47
C LYS A 284 -14.47 2.79 -14.05
N GLY A 285 -13.60 2.38 -13.14
CA GLY A 285 -13.93 2.22 -11.72
C GLY A 285 -14.38 3.53 -11.08
N ALA A 286 -13.65 4.62 -11.33
CA ALA A 286 -14.04 5.95 -10.85
C ALA A 286 -15.43 6.38 -11.38
N GLU A 287 -15.74 6.09 -12.65
CA GLU A 287 -17.06 6.35 -13.23
C GLU A 287 -18.18 5.53 -12.54
N LEU A 288 -17.95 4.23 -12.32
CA LEU A 288 -18.93 3.35 -11.67
C LEU A 288 -19.16 3.76 -10.21
N TRP A 289 -18.09 4.16 -9.51
CA TRP A 289 -18.20 4.67 -8.14
C TRP A 289 -19.06 5.94 -8.06
N ARG A 290 -18.84 6.92 -8.96
CA ARG A 290 -19.69 8.13 -9.04
C ARG A 290 -21.17 7.82 -9.29
N LYS A 291 -21.44 6.75 -10.04
CA LYS A 291 -22.81 6.28 -10.33
C LYS A 291 -23.43 5.50 -9.16
N GLY A 292 -22.64 5.10 -8.17
CA GLY A 292 -23.08 4.24 -7.08
C GLY A 292 -23.23 2.76 -7.49
N ASP A 293 -22.61 2.35 -8.58
CA ASP A 293 -22.62 0.97 -9.07
C ASP A 293 -21.49 0.16 -8.41
N LEU A 294 -21.76 -0.33 -7.21
CA LEU A 294 -20.78 -1.12 -6.45
C LEU A 294 -20.57 -2.51 -7.07
N GLU A 295 -21.59 -3.12 -7.67
CA GLU A 295 -21.46 -4.44 -8.29
C GLU A 295 -20.58 -4.36 -9.54
N GLY A 296 -20.83 -3.38 -10.41
CA GLY A 296 -19.98 -3.13 -11.56
C GLY A 296 -18.54 -2.79 -11.17
N TYR A 297 -18.34 -1.97 -10.12
CA TYR A 297 -17.02 -1.68 -9.56
C TYR A 297 -16.35 -2.94 -9.03
N GLY A 298 -17.06 -3.77 -8.27
CA GLY A 298 -16.57 -5.02 -7.72
C GLY A 298 -16.12 -6.02 -8.79
N GLN A 299 -16.85 -6.10 -9.90
CA GLN A 299 -16.45 -6.92 -11.04
C GLN A 299 -15.09 -6.45 -11.60
N LEU A 300 -14.87 -5.14 -11.73
CA LEU A 300 -13.56 -4.62 -12.13
C LEU A 300 -12.45 -4.95 -11.12
N VAL A 301 -12.75 -5.02 -9.82
CA VAL A 301 -11.80 -5.44 -8.80
C VAL A 301 -11.37 -6.91 -9.00
N PHE A 302 -12.33 -7.80 -9.31
CA PHE A 302 -12.00 -9.20 -9.66
C PHE A 302 -11.17 -9.30 -10.95
N GLU A 303 -11.50 -8.52 -11.98
CA GLU A 303 -10.73 -8.49 -13.22
C GLU A 303 -9.30 -7.98 -12.99
N SER A 304 -9.13 -6.97 -12.12
CA SER A 304 -7.81 -6.49 -11.67
C SER A 304 -7.02 -7.60 -10.98
N GLY A 305 -7.65 -8.34 -10.08
CA GLY A 305 -7.06 -9.51 -9.43
C GLY A 305 -6.62 -10.59 -10.43
N LYS A 306 -7.48 -10.92 -11.38
CA LYS A 306 -7.17 -11.85 -12.47
C LYS A 306 -5.97 -11.40 -13.31
N SER A 307 -5.93 -10.13 -13.69
CA SER A 307 -4.81 -9.55 -14.44
C SER A 307 -3.49 -9.55 -13.64
N SER A 308 -3.57 -9.32 -12.32
CA SER A 308 -2.42 -9.42 -11.43
C SER A 308 -1.85 -10.84 -11.38
N ILE A 309 -2.71 -11.88 -11.42
CA ILE A 309 -2.29 -13.29 -11.43
C ILE A 309 -1.65 -13.68 -12.77
N TYR A 310 -2.32 -13.38 -13.88
CA TYR A 310 -1.96 -13.95 -15.18
C TYR A 310 -1.05 -13.04 -16.02
N ASN A 311 -1.22 -11.72 -15.95
CA ASN A 311 -0.45 -10.77 -16.73
C ASN A 311 0.73 -10.20 -15.93
N TYR A 312 0.51 -9.75 -14.69
CA TYR A 312 1.61 -9.25 -13.85
C TYR A 312 2.40 -10.37 -13.18
N GLU A 313 1.80 -11.57 -13.07
CA GLU A 313 2.39 -12.78 -12.48
C GLU A 313 2.88 -12.56 -11.04
N CYS A 314 2.06 -11.97 -10.22
CA CYS A 314 2.21 -12.00 -8.77
C CYS A 314 1.21 -12.99 -8.13
N GLY A 315 1.39 -13.24 -6.84
CA GLY A 315 0.63 -14.22 -6.08
C GLY A 315 1.45 -15.47 -5.73
N CYS A 316 1.23 -15.97 -4.53
CA CYS A 316 1.58 -17.34 -4.14
C CYS A 316 0.33 -18.22 -4.23
N ASP A 317 0.47 -19.52 -4.04
CA ASP A 317 -0.65 -20.46 -4.18
C ASP A 317 -1.76 -20.17 -3.16
N GLU A 318 -1.39 -19.75 -1.96
CA GLU A 318 -2.31 -19.36 -0.89
C GLU A 318 -3.16 -18.13 -1.27
N LEU A 319 -2.53 -17.07 -1.81
CA LEU A 319 -3.25 -15.88 -2.25
C LEU A 319 -4.14 -16.15 -3.47
N LYS A 320 -3.68 -16.96 -4.42
CA LYS A 320 -4.47 -17.40 -5.58
C LYS A 320 -5.70 -18.19 -5.13
N LYS A 321 -5.53 -19.08 -4.13
CA LYS A 321 -6.64 -19.84 -3.57
C LYS A 321 -7.64 -18.95 -2.85
N LEU A 322 -7.20 -17.97 -2.06
CA LEU A 322 -8.09 -16.98 -1.47
C LEU A 322 -8.87 -16.22 -2.55
N TYR A 323 -8.20 -15.76 -3.61
CA TYR A 323 -8.85 -15.09 -4.73
C TYR A 323 -9.93 -15.98 -5.39
N GLU A 324 -9.64 -17.26 -5.64
CA GLU A 324 -10.58 -18.23 -6.19
C GLU A 324 -11.81 -18.41 -5.30
N ILE A 325 -11.60 -18.58 -3.99
CA ILE A 325 -12.69 -18.72 -3.02
C ILE A 325 -13.55 -17.45 -2.97
N MET A 326 -12.92 -16.28 -2.90
CA MET A 326 -13.65 -15.00 -2.89
C MET A 326 -14.52 -14.83 -4.13
N ALA A 327 -14.01 -15.16 -5.32
CA ALA A 327 -14.74 -15.05 -6.58
C ALA A 327 -15.97 -15.99 -6.67
N ASN A 328 -16.01 -17.04 -5.83
CA ASN A 328 -17.11 -18.02 -5.73
C ASN A 328 -17.92 -17.91 -4.42
N THR A 329 -17.80 -16.78 -3.73
CA THR A 329 -18.51 -16.56 -2.46
C THR A 329 -19.54 -15.46 -2.62
N ASP A 330 -20.82 -15.82 -2.39
CA ASP A 330 -21.93 -14.87 -2.42
C ASP A 330 -21.75 -13.79 -1.35
N GLY A 331 -22.13 -12.55 -1.68
CA GLY A 331 -21.95 -11.39 -0.80
C GLY A 331 -20.59 -10.70 -0.95
N ILE A 332 -19.65 -11.23 -1.74
CA ILE A 332 -18.43 -10.52 -2.11
C ILE A 332 -18.65 -9.82 -3.45
N TYR A 333 -18.66 -8.49 -3.42
CA TYR A 333 -18.83 -7.68 -4.63
C TYR A 333 -17.60 -7.70 -5.51
N GLY A 334 -16.41 -7.70 -4.91
CA GLY A 334 -15.11 -7.74 -5.61
C GLY A 334 -13.97 -8.02 -4.65
N GLY A 335 -12.94 -8.71 -5.12
CA GLY A 335 -11.79 -9.07 -4.29
C GLY A 335 -10.53 -9.34 -5.10
N ARG A 336 -9.37 -9.10 -4.46
CA ARG A 336 -8.06 -9.29 -5.06
C ARG A 336 -6.94 -9.35 -4.00
N PHE A 337 -5.71 -9.58 -4.43
CA PHE A 337 -4.53 -9.38 -3.59
C PHE A 337 -4.42 -7.93 -3.11
N SER A 338 -3.87 -7.71 -1.95
CA SER A 338 -3.50 -6.38 -1.45
C SER A 338 -1.98 -6.22 -1.43
N GLY A 339 -1.52 -5.00 -1.75
CA GLY A 339 -0.09 -4.65 -1.83
C GLY A 339 0.64 -5.35 -2.99
N ALA A 340 1.91 -5.71 -2.77
CA ALA A 340 2.77 -6.31 -3.80
C ALA A 340 2.30 -7.70 -4.28
N GLY A 341 1.38 -8.36 -3.57
CA GLY A 341 0.73 -9.59 -4.01
C GLY A 341 1.59 -10.86 -4.00
N PHE A 342 2.79 -10.88 -3.39
CA PHE A 342 3.61 -12.08 -3.32
C PHE A 342 3.39 -12.92 -2.05
N LYS A 343 2.90 -12.30 -0.97
CA LYS A 343 2.45 -12.87 0.30
C LYS A 343 1.57 -11.85 1.01
N GLY A 344 1.05 -12.17 2.19
CA GLY A 344 0.27 -11.27 3.03
C GLY A 344 -1.22 -11.54 2.93
N CYS A 345 -2.00 -10.64 2.36
CA CYS A 345 -3.46 -10.72 2.40
C CYS A 345 -4.13 -10.49 1.04
N CYS A 346 -5.40 -10.90 0.98
CA CYS A 346 -6.37 -10.41 0.01
C CYS A 346 -7.29 -9.40 0.67
N MET A 347 -7.85 -8.50 -0.13
CA MET A 347 -8.91 -7.59 0.24
C MET A 347 -10.18 -7.87 -0.55
N ALA A 348 -11.34 -7.60 0.04
CA ALA A 348 -12.62 -7.65 -0.65
C ALA A 348 -13.55 -6.55 -0.20
N LEU A 349 -14.43 -6.11 -1.11
CA LEU A 349 -15.62 -5.32 -0.79
C LEU A 349 -16.79 -6.29 -0.61
N ILE A 350 -17.42 -6.29 0.55
CA ILE A 350 -18.43 -7.29 0.92
C ILE A 350 -19.73 -6.65 1.39
N ASP A 351 -20.83 -7.40 1.26
CA ASP A 351 -22.11 -7.09 1.90
C ASP A 351 -21.97 -7.24 3.43
N PRO A 352 -22.15 -6.17 4.23
CA PRO A 352 -22.05 -6.26 5.68
C PRO A 352 -23.02 -7.25 6.32
N ASN A 353 -24.17 -7.51 5.69
CA ASN A 353 -25.16 -8.45 6.21
C ASN A 353 -24.76 -9.92 6.02
N LYS A 354 -23.76 -10.19 5.20
CA LYS A 354 -23.22 -11.54 4.91
C LYS A 354 -21.82 -11.76 5.48
N ALA A 355 -21.32 -10.83 6.29
CA ALA A 355 -19.94 -10.87 6.77
C ALA A 355 -19.60 -12.17 7.52
N GLU A 356 -20.47 -12.65 8.40
CA GLU A 356 -20.28 -13.90 9.16
C GLU A 356 -20.28 -15.14 8.25
N ASP A 357 -21.21 -15.22 7.29
CA ASP A 357 -21.27 -16.33 6.33
C ASP A 357 -20.03 -16.36 5.42
N ILE A 358 -19.59 -15.16 4.97
CA ILE A 358 -18.38 -15.01 4.17
C ILE A 358 -17.15 -15.46 4.95
N GLU A 359 -16.97 -15.01 6.20
CA GLU A 359 -15.88 -15.43 7.08
C GLU A 359 -15.88 -16.94 7.25
N ALA A 360 -17.00 -17.51 7.62
CA ALA A 360 -17.13 -18.96 7.85
C ALA A 360 -16.78 -19.77 6.60
N LYS A 361 -17.34 -19.41 5.44
CA LYS A 361 -17.08 -20.10 4.18
C LYS A 361 -15.64 -19.99 3.73
N VAL A 362 -15.10 -18.76 3.67
CA VAL A 362 -13.73 -18.54 3.19
C VAL A 362 -12.72 -19.22 4.11
N THR A 363 -12.91 -19.13 5.43
CA THR A 363 -12.06 -19.80 6.42
C THR A 363 -12.06 -21.31 6.22
N ALA A 364 -13.26 -21.91 6.13
CA ALA A 364 -13.38 -23.38 5.99
C ALA A 364 -12.73 -23.88 4.68
N GLU A 365 -13.00 -23.25 3.54
CA GLU A 365 -12.44 -23.66 2.26
C GLU A 365 -10.93 -23.41 2.18
N TYR A 366 -10.45 -22.29 2.74
CA TYR A 366 -9.03 -21.95 2.75
C TYR A 366 -8.21 -22.89 3.64
N LEU A 367 -8.64 -23.14 4.88
CA LEU A 367 -7.94 -24.04 5.80
C LEU A 367 -8.06 -25.52 5.38
N LYS A 368 -9.11 -25.90 4.64
CA LYS A 368 -9.18 -27.21 3.97
C LYS A 368 -8.07 -27.37 2.93
N ALA A 369 -7.75 -26.30 2.18
CA ALA A 369 -6.67 -26.31 1.18
C ALA A 369 -5.28 -26.22 1.83
N PHE A 370 -5.15 -25.47 2.93
CA PHE A 370 -3.88 -25.20 3.62
C PHE A 370 -3.99 -25.44 5.15
N PRO A 371 -4.12 -26.69 5.63
CA PRO A 371 -4.31 -26.99 7.04
C PRO A 371 -3.18 -26.49 7.95
N ALA A 372 -1.95 -26.40 7.42
CA ALA A 372 -0.77 -25.92 8.16
C ALA A 372 -0.83 -24.42 8.52
N LEU A 373 -1.81 -23.70 7.98
CA LEU A 373 -2.03 -22.27 8.26
C LEU A 373 -3.13 -22.03 9.31
N GLU A 374 -3.68 -23.10 9.90
CA GLU A 374 -4.56 -22.98 11.07
C GLU A 374 -3.85 -22.22 12.21
N GLY A 375 -4.55 -21.26 12.83
CA GLY A 375 -3.98 -20.35 13.85
C GLY A 375 -3.06 -19.24 13.31
N LYS A 376 -2.77 -19.24 12.00
CA LYS A 376 -2.01 -18.16 11.33
C LYS A 376 -2.86 -17.31 10.38
N TYR A 377 -3.82 -17.94 9.72
CA TYR A 377 -4.84 -17.26 8.93
C TYR A 377 -5.73 -16.41 9.84
N SER A 378 -6.16 -15.24 9.34
CA SER A 378 -7.14 -14.42 10.06
C SER A 378 -8.00 -13.60 9.09
N PHE A 379 -9.24 -13.35 9.54
CA PHE A 379 -10.20 -12.47 8.88
C PHE A 379 -10.37 -11.18 9.70
N HIS A 380 -10.44 -10.04 9.01
CA HIS A 380 -10.64 -8.75 9.65
C HIS A 380 -11.64 -7.93 8.84
N LEU A 381 -12.64 -7.41 9.54
CA LEU A 381 -13.61 -6.48 8.98
C LEU A 381 -13.20 -5.05 9.28
N CYS A 382 -13.17 -4.21 8.24
CA CYS A 382 -12.70 -2.84 8.29
C CYS A 382 -13.70 -1.89 7.63
N GLU A 383 -13.59 -0.62 7.99
CA GLU A 383 -14.30 0.49 7.36
C GLU A 383 -13.33 1.41 6.64
N SER A 384 -13.84 2.24 5.71
CA SER A 384 -13.04 3.33 5.16
C SER A 384 -12.71 4.37 6.23
N ALA A 385 -11.55 4.99 6.14
CA ALA A 385 -11.06 5.97 7.09
C ALA A 385 -10.56 7.24 6.40
N ASP A 386 -10.35 8.29 7.18
CA ASP A 386 -9.56 9.44 6.77
C ASP A 386 -8.08 9.06 6.68
N GLY A 387 -7.32 9.79 5.86
CA GLY A 387 -5.87 9.71 5.85
C GLY A 387 -5.25 10.20 7.17
N VAL A 388 -3.90 10.18 7.23
CA VAL A 388 -3.17 10.68 8.40
C VAL A 388 -3.48 12.16 8.64
N GLU A 389 -3.59 12.55 9.91
CA GLU A 389 -3.64 13.95 10.32
C GLU A 389 -2.22 14.56 10.25
N LEU A 390 -2.07 15.67 9.50
CA LEU A 390 -0.78 16.36 9.26
C LEU A 390 -0.63 17.61 10.10
#